data_fb72c6466761a8ec3162cd093e820b35
#
_entry.id   fb72c6466761a8ec3162cd093e820b35
#
_cell.length_a   1.000
_cell.length_b   1.000
_cell.length_c   1.000
_cell.angle_alpha   90.00
_cell.angle_beta   90.00
_cell.angle_gamma   90.00
#
_symmetry.space_group_name_H-M   'P 1'
#
loop_
_entity.id
_entity.type
_entity.pdbx_description
1 polymer ?
#
loop_
_entity_poly.entity_id
_entity_poly.type
_entity_poly.pdbx_seq_one_letter_code
_entity_poly.pdbx_strand_id
1 'polypeptide(L)'
;IVRETADFLRREFRHDDGGLFSTLDAQSEGEEGTFYVWTPAEVDAAVDDDRTAAIAKDRFGVTDAGNFEGKTVLTVSSSIPDLADAYDCPESEVVDRLDDARAALFDARSDRVRPARDEKVLASWNGLAIRGLARAGLVLGDDEYVDLAADALSFVREHLWDVEDARLSRRYKDGDVKGIGYLDDYAFLARGAFELYSATGDVDHLAFAVDLAEVIVESFYDADARTLYMTPADGEALVTRPQELQDQSTPSSAGVAASLLVDLDAFAPAAGFSDVAGAVVDTHADRIRGRPLEHTSLALAAHKRAHGSTEVVVTMGDGTDADAATTAVGLPESIRASLSSTSLPGAVLAPRPPTESGLDSWLETLGLDEAPPIWRGRTERDGEPTVYVCEGRACSPPSHSVADALSWFGDGDGNAVDGAGGDG
;
A
#
# COMPACT_ATOMS: atom_id res chain seq x y z
N ILE A 1 10.48 2.86 11.30
CA ILE A 1 9.19 3.52 11.03
C ILE A 1 8.16 2.50 10.52
N VAL A 2 8.36 1.82 9.36
CA VAL A 2 7.33 0.94 8.77
C VAL A 2 6.89 -0.16 9.73
N ARG A 3 7.84 -0.90 10.34
CA ARG A 3 7.56 -1.94 11.34
C ARG A 3 6.78 -1.38 12.54
N GLU A 4 7.24 -0.28 13.12
CA GLU A 4 6.58 0.38 14.25
C GLU A 4 5.15 0.84 13.91
N THR A 5 4.92 1.27 12.66
CA THR A 5 3.57 1.65 12.18
C THR A 5 2.67 0.43 12.03
N ALA A 6 3.16 -0.65 11.45
CA ALA A 6 2.39 -1.90 11.31
C ALA A 6 2.06 -2.51 12.68
N ASP A 7 3.04 -2.53 13.59
CA ASP A 7 2.84 -2.96 14.99
C ASP A 7 1.83 -2.09 15.74
N PHE A 8 1.84 -0.78 15.47
CA PHE A 8 0.85 0.15 16.02
C PHE A 8 -0.55 -0.16 15.50
N LEU A 9 -0.73 -0.36 14.19
CA LEU A 9 -2.01 -0.74 13.60
C LEU A 9 -2.53 -2.04 14.20
N ARG A 10 -1.69 -3.06 14.28
CA ARG A 10 -2.03 -4.36 14.86
C ARG A 10 -2.47 -4.24 16.32
N ARG A 11 -1.78 -3.45 17.12
CA ARG A 11 -2.05 -3.31 18.55
C ARG A 11 -3.24 -2.42 18.88
N GLU A 12 -3.39 -1.32 18.16
CA GLU A 12 -4.35 -0.28 18.52
C GLU A 12 -5.63 -0.30 17.66
N PHE A 13 -5.53 -0.76 16.40
CA PHE A 13 -6.62 -0.61 15.44
C PHE A 13 -7.26 -1.93 14.99
N ARG A 14 -6.65 -3.08 15.25
CA ARG A 14 -7.21 -4.35 14.77
C ARG A 14 -8.51 -4.68 15.50
N HIS A 15 -9.58 -4.94 14.72
CA HIS A 15 -10.81 -5.58 15.16
C HIS A 15 -10.54 -7.09 15.35
N ASP A 16 -11.28 -7.75 16.26
CA ASP A 16 -11.10 -9.19 16.54
C ASP A 16 -11.29 -10.06 15.28
N ASP A 17 -12.19 -9.65 14.38
CA ASP A 17 -12.47 -10.33 13.11
C ASP A 17 -11.62 -9.82 11.93
N GLY A 18 -10.59 -9.00 12.15
CA GLY A 18 -9.57 -8.63 11.17
C GLY A 18 -9.61 -7.20 10.63
N GLY A 19 -10.76 -6.54 10.60
CA GLY A 19 -10.87 -5.15 10.12
C GLY A 19 -10.05 -4.16 10.96
N LEU A 20 -9.79 -2.98 10.42
CA LEU A 20 -9.07 -1.92 11.13
C LEU A 20 -10.00 -0.76 11.48
N PHE A 21 -9.99 -0.38 12.75
CA PHE A 21 -10.75 0.76 13.27
C PHE A 21 -10.25 2.10 12.72
N SER A 22 -11.05 3.17 12.86
CA SER A 22 -10.79 4.43 12.16
C SER A 22 -9.78 5.33 12.85
N THR A 23 -9.92 5.64 14.14
CA THR A 23 -9.06 6.62 14.81
C THR A 23 -9.05 6.49 16.33
N LEU A 24 -8.06 7.12 16.95
CA LEU A 24 -8.04 7.42 18.37
C LEU A 24 -8.40 8.89 18.59
N ASP A 25 -9.10 9.19 19.68
CA ASP A 25 -9.38 10.57 20.10
C ASP A 25 -8.06 11.32 20.39
N ALA A 26 -8.04 12.61 20.20
CA ALA A 26 -6.94 13.47 20.60
C ALA A 26 -6.87 13.64 22.14
N GLN A 27 -8.00 13.39 22.83
CA GLN A 27 -8.14 13.58 24.27
C GLN A 27 -8.08 12.25 25.03
N SER A 28 -7.46 12.31 26.19
CA SER A 28 -7.53 11.30 27.22
C SER A 28 -7.84 12.01 28.55
N GLU A 29 -8.75 11.46 29.36
CA GLU A 29 -9.18 12.05 30.65
C GLU A 29 -9.73 13.50 30.51
N GLY A 30 -10.21 13.89 29.33
CA GLY A 30 -10.77 15.23 29.04
C GLY A 30 -9.73 16.29 28.66
N GLU A 31 -8.46 15.93 28.55
CA GLU A 31 -7.37 16.81 28.11
C GLU A 31 -6.70 16.30 26.85
N GLU A 32 -6.41 17.23 25.91
CA GLU A 32 -5.72 16.90 24.68
C GLU A 32 -4.25 16.54 24.93
N GLY A 33 -3.78 15.48 24.28
CA GLY A 33 -2.39 15.08 24.27
C GLY A 33 -1.90 14.39 25.56
N THR A 34 -2.67 14.33 26.65
CA THR A 34 -2.26 13.81 27.96
C THR A 34 -1.60 12.43 27.90
N PHE A 35 -2.08 11.57 27.03
CA PHE A 35 -1.50 10.24 26.82
C PHE A 35 -0.07 10.28 26.27
N TYR A 36 0.28 11.30 25.49
CA TYR A 36 1.52 11.34 24.68
C TYR A 36 2.61 12.25 25.25
N VAL A 37 2.24 13.24 26.06
CA VAL A 37 3.18 14.25 26.57
C VAL A 37 3.95 13.79 27.81
N TRP A 38 5.10 14.42 28.06
CA TRP A 38 6.03 14.08 29.13
C TRP A 38 6.53 15.31 29.86
N THR A 39 6.76 15.15 31.17
CA THR A 39 7.54 16.07 31.98
C THR A 39 8.91 15.48 32.32
N PRO A 40 9.93 16.26 32.71
CA PRO A 40 11.20 15.73 33.16
C PRO A 40 11.07 14.71 34.29
N ALA A 41 10.17 14.97 35.23
CA ALA A 41 9.96 14.07 36.39
C ALA A 41 9.34 12.73 35.98
N GLU A 42 8.46 12.69 34.97
CA GLU A 42 7.90 11.44 34.45
C GLU A 42 8.95 10.62 33.70
N VAL A 43 9.87 11.26 32.97
CA VAL A 43 10.99 10.58 32.33
C VAL A 43 11.93 9.98 33.37
N ASP A 44 12.28 10.76 34.42
CA ASP A 44 13.14 10.27 35.51
C ASP A 44 12.48 9.13 36.34
N ALA A 45 11.16 9.09 36.40
CA ALA A 45 10.43 8.01 37.05
C ALA A 45 10.30 6.75 36.18
N ALA A 46 10.30 6.90 34.88
CA ALA A 46 10.17 5.77 33.93
C ALA A 46 11.50 5.10 33.59
N VAL A 47 12.61 5.85 33.61
CA VAL A 47 13.94 5.37 33.22
C VAL A 47 14.83 5.28 34.46
N ASP A 48 15.13 4.06 34.87
CA ASP A 48 15.84 3.79 36.16
C ASP A 48 17.28 4.35 36.23
N ASP A 49 17.99 4.42 35.06
CA ASP A 49 19.36 4.92 35.00
C ASP A 49 19.38 6.43 34.73
N ASP A 50 19.90 7.19 35.70
CA ASP A 50 19.94 8.67 35.64
C ASP A 50 20.63 9.21 34.38
N ARG A 51 21.68 8.54 33.89
CA ARG A 51 22.40 8.97 32.70
C ARG A 51 21.59 8.71 31.45
N THR A 52 20.94 7.57 31.37
CA THR A 52 20.01 7.22 30.29
C THR A 52 18.83 8.18 30.25
N ALA A 53 18.24 8.50 31.41
CA ALA A 53 17.17 9.49 31.50
C ALA A 53 17.62 10.89 31.05
N ALA A 54 18.83 11.32 31.42
CA ALA A 54 19.38 12.61 30.98
C ALA A 54 19.60 12.66 29.45
N ILE A 55 20.20 11.61 28.88
CA ILE A 55 20.38 11.48 27.42
C ILE A 55 19.02 11.49 26.69
N ALA A 56 18.01 10.79 27.22
CA ALA A 56 16.67 10.75 26.64
C ALA A 56 15.99 12.12 26.70
N LYS A 57 16.11 12.86 27.80
CA LYS A 57 15.58 14.23 27.93
C LYS A 57 16.20 15.17 26.90
N ASP A 58 17.52 15.15 26.73
CA ASP A 58 18.23 15.98 25.76
C ASP A 58 17.90 15.55 24.32
N ARG A 59 17.82 14.25 24.07
CA ARG A 59 17.43 13.71 22.74
C ARG A 59 16.05 14.15 22.33
N PHE A 60 15.09 14.05 23.25
CA PHE A 60 13.67 14.27 22.95
C PHE A 60 13.16 15.66 23.30
N GLY A 61 14.04 16.57 23.78
CA GLY A 61 13.72 17.94 24.07
C GLY A 61 12.83 18.12 25.29
N VAL A 62 12.94 17.21 26.29
CA VAL A 62 12.11 17.24 27.48
C VAL A 62 12.69 18.25 28.48
N THR A 63 11.99 19.36 28.73
CA THR A 63 12.40 20.45 29.62
C THR A 63 11.26 20.87 30.54
N ASP A 64 11.58 21.61 31.60
CA ASP A 64 10.58 22.14 32.53
C ASP A 64 9.60 23.12 31.85
N ALA A 65 10.04 23.81 30.80
CA ALA A 65 9.16 24.71 30.04
C ALA A 65 8.20 23.97 29.11
N GLY A 66 8.62 22.80 28.63
CA GLY A 66 7.90 22.02 27.65
C GLY A 66 7.73 22.73 26.30
N ASN A 67 7.04 22.09 25.38
CA ASN A 67 6.65 22.63 24.09
C ASN A 67 5.12 22.54 23.83
N PHE A 68 4.37 22.00 24.79
CA PHE A 68 2.92 21.85 24.74
C PHE A 68 2.33 21.97 26.16
N GLU A 69 1.73 23.13 26.50
CA GLU A 69 1.06 23.39 27.79
C GLU A 69 1.87 23.04 29.05
N GLY A 70 3.17 23.34 29.03
CA GLY A 70 4.09 23.04 30.15
C GLY A 70 4.55 21.59 30.23
N LYS A 71 4.19 20.77 29.27
CA LYS A 71 4.66 19.39 29.05
C LYS A 71 5.37 19.31 27.71
N THR A 72 5.96 18.17 27.37
CA THR A 72 6.70 17.98 26.12
C THR A 72 6.09 16.92 25.25
N VAL A 73 5.71 17.26 24.01
CA VAL A 73 5.60 16.31 22.91
C VAL A 73 7.03 15.98 22.48
N LEU A 74 7.40 14.71 22.51
CA LEU A 74 8.76 14.26 22.21
C LEU A 74 9.14 14.58 20.76
N THR A 75 10.26 15.26 20.57
CA THR A 75 10.83 15.62 19.27
C THR A 75 12.30 15.22 19.22
N VAL A 76 12.90 15.16 18.05
CA VAL A 76 14.35 14.98 17.92
C VAL A 76 15.05 16.33 18.06
N SER A 77 15.54 16.65 19.26
CA SER A 77 16.17 17.94 19.59
C SER A 77 17.70 17.91 19.46
N SER A 78 18.34 16.77 19.73
CA SER A 78 19.81 16.60 19.63
C SER A 78 20.15 15.43 18.74
N SER A 79 21.23 15.52 17.97
CA SER A 79 21.74 14.40 17.17
C SER A 79 22.48 13.35 18.03
N ILE A 80 22.69 12.15 17.52
CA ILE A 80 23.48 11.12 18.20
C ILE A 80 24.94 11.59 18.42
N PRO A 81 25.64 12.16 17.42
CA PRO A 81 26.98 12.71 17.62
C PRO A 81 27.06 13.80 18.68
N ASP A 82 26.10 14.76 18.68
CA ASP A 82 26.10 15.81 19.70
C ASP A 82 25.93 15.28 21.13
N LEU A 83 25.09 14.22 21.30
CA LEU A 83 24.94 13.56 22.59
C LEU A 83 26.19 12.77 22.98
N ALA A 84 26.83 12.07 22.04
CA ALA A 84 28.08 11.36 22.27
C ALA A 84 29.19 12.30 22.80
N ASP A 85 29.31 13.47 22.19
CA ASP A 85 30.23 14.52 22.61
C ASP A 85 29.85 15.12 23.97
N ALA A 86 28.56 15.43 24.19
CA ALA A 86 28.08 16.04 25.44
C ALA A 86 28.23 15.11 26.65
N TYR A 87 28.06 13.82 26.45
CA TYR A 87 28.13 12.81 27.50
C TYR A 87 29.44 12.03 27.57
N ASP A 88 30.43 12.39 26.73
CA ASP A 88 31.78 11.74 26.65
C ASP A 88 31.64 10.21 26.57
N CYS A 89 30.93 9.71 25.55
CA CYS A 89 30.73 8.30 25.30
C CYS A 89 30.62 8.00 23.79
N PRO A 90 30.81 6.73 23.38
CA PRO A 90 30.64 6.34 21.99
C PRO A 90 29.19 6.52 21.49
N GLU A 91 29.02 6.84 20.20
CA GLU A 91 27.68 6.92 19.56
C GLU A 91 26.87 5.63 19.75
N SER A 92 27.51 4.46 19.70
CA SER A 92 26.85 3.17 19.95
C SER A 92 26.25 3.09 21.37
N GLU A 93 26.95 3.62 22.39
CA GLU A 93 26.41 3.66 23.76
C GLU A 93 25.18 4.59 23.84
N VAL A 94 25.21 5.72 23.13
CA VAL A 94 24.05 6.61 23.06
C VAL A 94 22.86 5.91 22.41
N VAL A 95 23.06 5.18 21.31
CA VAL A 95 21.99 4.41 20.64
C VAL A 95 21.40 3.36 21.59
N ASP A 96 22.23 2.54 22.22
CA ASP A 96 21.77 1.49 23.14
C ASP A 96 20.95 2.09 24.29
N ARG A 97 21.44 3.18 24.92
CA ARG A 97 20.71 3.88 26.00
C ARG A 97 19.40 4.50 25.54
N LEU A 98 19.35 5.02 24.32
CA LEU A 98 18.10 5.57 23.76
C LEU A 98 17.08 4.47 23.45
N ASP A 99 17.53 3.30 23.04
CA ASP A 99 16.64 2.16 22.82
C ASP A 99 16.07 1.65 24.13
N ASP A 100 16.88 1.55 25.20
CA ASP A 100 16.42 1.23 26.55
C ASP A 100 15.42 2.28 27.06
N ALA A 101 15.72 3.57 26.91
CA ALA A 101 14.85 4.66 27.32
C ALA A 101 13.52 4.63 26.55
N ARG A 102 13.53 4.38 25.24
CA ARG A 102 12.31 4.27 24.42
C ARG A 102 11.42 3.14 24.88
N ALA A 103 12.01 1.98 25.20
CA ALA A 103 11.27 0.84 25.73
C ALA A 103 10.62 1.19 27.07
N ALA A 104 11.38 1.75 28.03
CA ALA A 104 10.87 2.14 29.35
C ALA A 104 9.76 3.21 29.27
N LEU A 105 9.96 4.23 28.43
CA LEU A 105 8.93 5.26 28.19
C LEU A 105 7.68 4.69 27.52
N PHE A 106 7.84 3.75 26.59
CA PHE A 106 6.71 3.09 25.94
C PHE A 106 5.89 2.29 26.93
N ASP A 107 6.53 1.52 27.82
CA ASP A 107 5.88 0.72 28.85
C ASP A 107 5.14 1.63 29.85
N ALA A 108 5.80 2.65 30.37
CA ALA A 108 5.20 3.63 31.27
C ALA A 108 4.01 4.37 30.64
N ARG A 109 4.08 4.70 29.36
CA ARG A 109 2.95 5.28 28.63
C ARG A 109 1.80 4.30 28.47
N SER A 110 2.10 3.02 28.25
CA SER A 110 1.09 1.98 28.07
C SER A 110 0.20 1.76 29.28
N ASP A 111 0.69 2.13 30.47
CA ASP A 111 -0.07 2.10 31.74
C ASP A 111 -1.00 3.32 31.91
N ARG A 112 -0.88 4.35 31.08
CA ARG A 112 -1.76 5.53 31.13
C ARG A 112 -3.15 5.22 30.57
N VAL A 113 -4.13 6.05 30.97
CA VAL A 113 -5.49 5.99 30.40
C VAL A 113 -5.43 6.31 28.91
N ARG A 114 -5.83 5.33 28.10
CA ARG A 114 -5.79 5.46 26.63
C ARG A 114 -6.85 6.44 26.12
N PRO A 115 -6.57 7.16 25.02
CA PRO A 115 -7.60 7.88 24.28
C PRO A 115 -8.72 6.94 23.84
N ALA A 116 -9.95 7.47 23.78
CA ALA A 116 -11.07 6.71 23.27
C ALA A 116 -10.82 6.36 21.78
N ARG A 117 -11.19 5.13 21.39
CA ARG A 117 -11.10 4.68 20.00
C ARG A 117 -12.44 4.85 19.30
N ASP A 118 -12.43 5.43 18.12
CA ASP A 118 -13.57 5.39 17.22
C ASP A 118 -13.59 4.05 16.47
N GLU A 119 -14.45 3.17 16.90
CA GLU A 119 -14.53 1.78 16.45
C GLU A 119 -15.32 1.60 15.15
N LYS A 120 -15.36 2.60 14.30
CA LYS A 120 -15.83 2.45 12.94
C LYS A 120 -14.77 1.79 12.07
N VAL A 121 -15.14 0.78 11.29
CA VAL A 121 -14.35 0.26 10.19
C VAL A 121 -14.84 0.93 8.91
N LEU A 122 -13.97 1.70 8.26
CA LEU A 122 -14.26 2.44 7.03
C LEU A 122 -13.63 1.71 5.83
N ALA A 123 -14.39 1.47 4.78
CA ALA A 123 -13.91 0.75 3.59
C ALA A 123 -12.69 1.43 2.97
N SER A 124 -12.74 2.76 2.75
CA SER A 124 -11.64 3.53 2.16
C SER A 124 -10.35 3.48 2.99
N TRP A 125 -10.45 3.63 4.31
CA TRP A 125 -9.27 3.64 5.17
C TRP A 125 -8.65 2.25 5.32
N ASN A 126 -9.49 1.21 5.34
CA ASN A 126 -8.99 -0.17 5.26
C ASN A 126 -8.29 -0.43 3.93
N GLY A 127 -8.83 0.06 2.80
CA GLY A 127 -8.15 -0.04 1.50
C GLY A 127 -6.75 0.59 1.49
N LEU A 128 -6.59 1.77 2.10
CA LEU A 128 -5.27 2.42 2.25
C LEU A 128 -4.32 1.60 3.14
N ALA A 129 -4.83 1.08 4.26
CA ALA A 129 -4.03 0.26 5.19
C ALA A 129 -3.63 -1.08 4.56
N ILE A 130 -4.55 -1.78 3.89
CA ILE A 130 -4.29 -3.03 3.15
C ILE A 130 -3.17 -2.83 2.14
N ARG A 131 -3.25 -1.77 1.33
CA ARG A 131 -2.20 -1.42 0.38
C ARG A 131 -0.84 -1.22 1.05
N GLY A 132 -0.81 -0.45 2.14
CA GLY A 132 0.42 -0.15 2.88
C GLY A 132 1.04 -1.38 3.51
N LEU A 133 0.23 -2.22 4.14
CA LEU A 133 0.65 -3.45 4.83
C LEU A 133 1.12 -4.52 3.85
N ALA A 134 0.38 -4.78 2.76
CA ALA A 134 0.77 -5.73 1.72
C ALA A 134 2.14 -5.37 1.13
N ARG A 135 2.34 -4.07 0.81
CA ARG A 135 3.62 -3.59 0.30
C ARG A 135 4.74 -3.64 1.35
N ALA A 136 4.44 -3.33 2.61
CA ALA A 136 5.39 -3.43 3.71
C ALA A 136 5.85 -4.88 3.91
N GLY A 137 4.92 -5.84 3.92
CA GLY A 137 5.22 -7.26 4.04
C GLY A 137 6.12 -7.75 2.91
N LEU A 138 5.81 -7.39 1.67
CA LEU A 138 6.62 -7.74 0.51
C LEU A 138 8.05 -7.17 0.59
N VAL A 139 8.19 -5.89 0.94
CA VAL A 139 9.50 -5.21 0.96
C VAL A 139 10.34 -5.61 2.17
N LEU A 140 9.71 -5.87 3.31
CA LEU A 140 10.42 -6.23 4.55
C LEU A 140 10.59 -7.75 4.71
N GLY A 141 9.96 -8.55 3.85
CA GLY A 141 9.94 -10.01 3.97
C GLY A 141 9.21 -10.46 5.24
N ASP A 142 8.10 -9.82 5.58
CA ASP A 142 7.39 -10.03 6.85
C ASP A 142 5.94 -10.42 6.57
N ASP A 143 5.66 -11.71 6.69
CA ASP A 143 4.37 -12.29 6.36
C ASP A 143 3.25 -11.84 7.32
N GLU A 144 3.58 -11.47 8.58
CA GLU A 144 2.57 -10.97 9.54
C GLU A 144 1.86 -9.71 9.03
N TYR A 145 2.55 -8.87 8.23
CA TYR A 145 1.93 -7.66 7.67
C TYR A 145 1.04 -7.99 6.48
N VAL A 146 1.40 -9.00 5.70
CA VAL A 146 0.55 -9.51 4.61
C VAL A 146 -0.72 -10.15 5.18
N ASP A 147 -0.59 -10.96 6.24
CA ASP A 147 -1.72 -11.58 6.94
C ASP A 147 -2.67 -10.52 7.51
N LEU A 148 -2.13 -9.47 8.13
CA LEU A 148 -2.94 -8.36 8.65
C LEU A 148 -3.70 -7.64 7.52
N ALA A 149 -3.09 -7.49 6.35
CA ALA A 149 -3.76 -6.93 5.18
C ALA A 149 -4.85 -7.87 4.63
N ALA A 150 -4.61 -9.18 4.59
CA ALA A 150 -5.57 -10.18 4.14
C ALA A 150 -6.77 -10.28 5.08
N ASP A 151 -6.53 -10.27 6.40
CA ASP A 151 -7.59 -10.23 7.42
C ASP A 151 -8.49 -8.99 7.24
N ALA A 152 -7.87 -7.82 7.02
CA ALA A 152 -8.60 -6.58 6.81
C ALA A 152 -9.42 -6.60 5.51
N LEU A 153 -8.89 -7.16 4.42
CA LEU A 153 -9.63 -7.33 3.18
C LEU A 153 -10.80 -8.30 3.33
N SER A 154 -10.57 -9.43 4.01
CA SER A 154 -11.59 -10.43 4.27
C SER A 154 -12.74 -9.85 5.09
N PHE A 155 -12.44 -9.08 6.14
CA PHE A 155 -13.44 -8.37 6.94
C PHE A 155 -14.31 -7.43 6.08
N VAL A 156 -13.68 -6.62 5.21
CA VAL A 156 -14.43 -5.68 4.35
C VAL A 156 -15.31 -6.44 3.35
N ARG A 157 -14.80 -7.52 2.75
CA ARG A 157 -15.58 -8.38 1.84
C ARG A 157 -16.79 -9.01 2.53
N GLU A 158 -16.61 -9.53 3.75
CA GLU A 158 -17.67 -10.21 4.49
C GLU A 158 -18.77 -9.26 4.98
N HIS A 159 -18.38 -8.07 5.47
CA HIS A 159 -19.30 -7.19 6.19
C HIS A 159 -19.78 -5.98 5.39
N LEU A 160 -19.03 -5.54 4.37
CA LEU A 160 -19.32 -4.30 3.65
C LEU A 160 -19.61 -4.49 2.16
N TRP A 161 -19.26 -5.65 1.57
CA TRP A 161 -19.49 -5.93 0.16
C TRP A 161 -20.76 -6.78 -0.04
N ASP A 162 -21.69 -6.25 -0.83
CA ASP A 162 -22.86 -7.00 -1.29
C ASP A 162 -22.56 -7.59 -2.67
N VAL A 163 -22.43 -8.92 -2.72
CA VAL A 163 -22.09 -9.66 -3.95
C VAL A 163 -23.27 -9.66 -4.95
N GLU A 164 -24.53 -9.63 -4.46
CA GLU A 164 -25.70 -9.71 -5.34
C GLU A 164 -25.89 -8.40 -6.12
N ASP A 165 -25.73 -7.28 -5.44
CA ASP A 165 -25.91 -5.95 -6.02
C ASP A 165 -24.57 -5.32 -6.50
N ALA A 166 -23.44 -5.98 -6.33
CA ALA A 166 -22.09 -5.45 -6.57
C ALA A 166 -21.88 -4.06 -5.89
N ARG A 167 -22.25 -3.97 -4.62
CA ARG A 167 -22.27 -2.71 -3.89
C ARG A 167 -21.41 -2.75 -2.62
N LEU A 168 -20.63 -1.69 -2.42
CA LEU A 168 -19.85 -1.47 -1.22
C LEU A 168 -20.56 -0.52 -0.28
N SER A 169 -20.69 -0.93 0.99
CA SER A 169 -21.10 -0.06 2.09
C SER A 169 -19.90 0.67 2.66
N ARG A 170 -20.10 1.93 3.11
CA ARG A 170 -18.99 2.79 3.56
C ARG A 170 -18.45 2.40 4.93
N ARG A 171 -19.32 1.97 5.86
CA ARG A 171 -18.99 1.88 7.28
C ARG A 171 -19.63 0.69 7.98
N TYR A 172 -18.83 0.01 8.80
CA TYR A 172 -19.27 -0.97 9.79
C TYR A 172 -18.94 -0.48 11.21
N LYS A 173 -19.84 -0.75 12.18
CA LYS A 173 -19.59 -0.61 13.60
C LYS A 173 -20.56 -1.48 14.39
N ASP A 174 -20.06 -2.38 15.24
CA ASP A 174 -20.86 -3.21 16.16
C ASP A 174 -22.02 -3.96 15.46
N GLY A 175 -21.80 -4.49 14.26
CA GLY A 175 -22.83 -5.15 13.44
C GLY A 175 -23.73 -4.19 12.64
N ASP A 176 -23.58 -2.87 12.80
CA ASP A 176 -24.36 -1.86 12.10
C ASP A 176 -23.61 -1.38 10.85
N VAL A 177 -24.17 -1.67 9.67
CA VAL A 177 -23.63 -1.28 8.37
C VAL A 177 -24.37 -0.04 7.87
N LYS A 178 -23.66 1.02 7.48
CA LYS A 178 -24.25 2.29 7.05
C LYS A 178 -23.48 2.98 5.94
N GLY A 179 -24.27 3.71 5.14
CA GLY A 179 -23.78 4.56 4.04
C GLY A 179 -23.46 3.76 2.79
N ILE A 180 -23.81 4.32 1.65
CA ILE A 180 -23.35 3.81 0.36
C ILE A 180 -21.88 4.14 0.19
N GLY A 181 -21.11 3.27 -0.47
CA GLY A 181 -19.72 3.53 -0.83
C GLY A 181 -19.61 4.70 -1.80
N TYR A 182 -18.60 5.53 -1.59
CA TYR A 182 -18.20 6.60 -2.49
C TYR A 182 -16.97 6.16 -3.29
N LEU A 183 -16.52 6.98 -4.23
CA LEU A 183 -15.38 6.65 -5.09
C LEU A 183 -14.11 6.32 -4.29
N ASP A 184 -13.85 7.00 -3.17
CA ASP A 184 -12.70 6.73 -2.30
C ASP A 184 -12.77 5.31 -1.71
N ASP A 185 -13.97 4.84 -1.32
CA ASP A 185 -14.15 3.49 -0.77
C ASP A 185 -13.79 2.42 -1.80
N TYR A 186 -14.27 2.56 -3.03
CA TYR A 186 -13.97 1.62 -4.13
C TYR A 186 -12.52 1.72 -4.60
N ALA A 187 -12.02 2.93 -4.85
CA ALA A 187 -10.70 3.14 -5.44
C ALA A 187 -9.56 2.68 -4.51
N PHE A 188 -9.68 2.99 -3.21
CA PHE A 188 -8.64 2.61 -2.25
C PHE A 188 -8.70 1.12 -1.92
N LEU A 189 -9.90 0.55 -1.80
CA LEU A 189 -10.06 -0.88 -1.56
C LEU A 189 -9.60 -1.71 -2.74
N ALA A 190 -9.98 -1.35 -3.98
CA ALA A 190 -9.53 -2.01 -5.19
C ALA A 190 -8.00 -1.96 -5.34
N ARG A 191 -7.40 -0.79 -5.03
CA ARG A 191 -5.95 -0.67 -5.02
C ARG A 191 -5.30 -1.51 -3.92
N GLY A 192 -5.91 -1.61 -2.74
CA GLY A 192 -5.48 -2.48 -1.66
C GLY A 192 -5.51 -3.96 -2.06
N ALA A 193 -6.62 -4.41 -2.62
CA ALA A 193 -6.78 -5.79 -3.10
C ALA A 193 -5.77 -6.13 -4.20
N PHE A 194 -5.51 -5.21 -5.13
CA PHE A 194 -4.51 -5.39 -6.19
C PHE A 194 -3.07 -5.49 -5.64
N GLU A 195 -2.69 -4.68 -4.64
CA GLU A 195 -1.37 -4.78 -3.99
C GLU A 195 -1.26 -6.09 -3.17
N LEU A 196 -2.36 -6.53 -2.57
CA LEU A 196 -2.38 -7.81 -1.85
C LEU A 196 -2.23 -8.99 -2.80
N TYR A 197 -2.91 -8.98 -3.97
CA TYR A 197 -2.65 -9.93 -5.04
C TYR A 197 -1.17 -9.94 -5.44
N SER A 198 -0.57 -8.78 -5.63
CA SER A 198 0.85 -8.65 -5.99
C SER A 198 1.77 -9.27 -4.92
N ALA A 199 1.42 -9.19 -3.64
CA ALA A 199 2.19 -9.76 -2.55
C ALA A 199 1.97 -11.27 -2.36
N THR A 200 0.73 -11.75 -2.58
CA THR A 200 0.35 -13.14 -2.27
C THR A 200 0.31 -14.06 -3.49
N GLY A 201 0.05 -13.52 -4.67
CA GLY A 201 -0.28 -14.31 -5.85
C GLY A 201 -1.66 -14.98 -5.77
N ASP A 202 -2.55 -14.54 -4.87
CA ASP A 202 -3.90 -15.06 -4.78
C ASP A 202 -4.80 -14.33 -5.78
N VAL A 203 -5.33 -15.09 -6.75
CA VAL A 203 -6.16 -14.57 -7.84
C VAL A 203 -7.50 -14.00 -7.36
N ASP A 204 -8.02 -14.46 -6.22
CA ASP A 204 -9.28 -13.95 -5.67
C ASP A 204 -9.16 -12.48 -5.25
N HIS A 205 -7.95 -12.02 -4.88
CA HIS A 205 -7.69 -10.62 -4.61
C HIS A 205 -7.67 -9.79 -5.89
N LEU A 206 -7.12 -10.33 -6.98
CA LEU A 206 -7.15 -9.69 -8.29
C LEU A 206 -8.57 -9.62 -8.85
N ALA A 207 -9.33 -10.72 -8.76
CA ALA A 207 -10.73 -10.76 -9.19
C ALA A 207 -11.54 -9.68 -8.45
N PHE A 208 -11.41 -9.59 -7.14
CA PHE A 208 -12.10 -8.56 -6.37
C PHE A 208 -11.66 -7.13 -6.72
N ALA A 209 -10.38 -6.91 -7.04
CA ALA A 209 -9.92 -5.62 -7.52
C ALA A 209 -10.54 -5.24 -8.87
N VAL A 210 -10.74 -6.22 -9.76
CA VAL A 210 -11.42 -6.03 -11.07
C VAL A 210 -12.91 -5.75 -10.85
N ASP A 211 -13.61 -6.51 -10.01
CA ASP A 211 -15.03 -6.27 -9.69
C ASP A 211 -15.25 -4.83 -9.19
N LEU A 212 -14.42 -4.37 -8.25
CA LEU A 212 -14.49 -3.00 -7.75
C LEU A 212 -14.18 -1.95 -8.83
N ALA A 213 -13.25 -2.24 -9.73
CA ALA A 213 -12.89 -1.36 -10.85
C ALA A 213 -14.03 -1.26 -11.89
N GLU A 214 -14.74 -2.35 -12.15
CA GLU A 214 -15.93 -2.35 -13.00
C GLU A 214 -17.02 -1.45 -12.42
N VAL A 215 -17.28 -1.56 -11.11
CA VAL A 215 -18.24 -0.64 -10.44
C VAL A 215 -17.77 0.82 -10.50
N ILE A 216 -16.46 1.09 -10.39
CA ILE A 216 -15.93 2.45 -10.57
C ILE A 216 -16.30 2.99 -11.96
N VAL A 217 -16.12 2.20 -13.00
CA VAL A 217 -16.44 2.60 -14.38
C VAL A 217 -17.95 2.76 -14.59
N GLU A 218 -18.75 1.82 -14.09
CA GLU A 218 -20.19 1.82 -14.30
C GLU A 218 -20.92 2.91 -13.50
N SER A 219 -20.52 3.12 -12.23
CA SER A 219 -21.28 3.95 -11.31
C SER A 219 -20.71 5.35 -11.10
N PHE A 220 -19.41 5.55 -11.29
CA PHE A 220 -18.74 6.82 -10.95
C PHE A 220 -18.20 7.59 -12.16
N TYR A 221 -17.96 6.90 -13.29
CA TYR A 221 -17.51 7.57 -14.51
C TYR A 221 -18.69 8.18 -15.28
N ASP A 222 -18.50 9.41 -15.72
CA ASP A 222 -19.42 10.12 -16.59
C ASP A 222 -18.78 10.29 -17.97
N ALA A 223 -19.33 9.60 -18.97
CA ALA A 223 -18.79 9.56 -20.32
C ALA A 223 -18.91 10.90 -21.07
N ASP A 224 -19.93 11.72 -20.75
CA ASP A 224 -20.12 13.03 -21.33
C ASP A 224 -19.15 14.05 -20.75
N ALA A 225 -18.98 14.04 -19.44
CA ALA A 225 -18.02 14.88 -18.71
C ALA A 225 -16.58 14.33 -18.77
N ARG A 226 -16.40 13.06 -19.16
CA ARG A 226 -15.11 12.35 -19.25
C ARG A 226 -14.32 12.40 -17.94
N THR A 227 -15.00 12.18 -16.81
CA THR A 227 -14.40 12.29 -15.48
C THR A 227 -15.08 11.38 -14.47
N LEU A 228 -14.45 11.20 -13.33
CA LEU A 228 -14.98 10.46 -12.18
C LEU A 228 -15.59 11.44 -11.15
N TYR A 229 -16.73 11.06 -10.61
CA TYR A 229 -17.39 11.76 -9.52
C TYR A 229 -17.28 10.98 -8.21
N MET A 230 -17.38 11.69 -7.10
CA MET A 230 -17.25 11.12 -5.75
C MET A 230 -18.46 10.24 -5.36
N THR A 231 -19.66 10.58 -5.86
CA THR A 231 -20.90 9.85 -5.59
C THR A 231 -21.32 9.00 -6.79
N PRO A 232 -21.92 7.82 -6.58
CA PRO A 232 -22.44 7.02 -7.69
C PRO A 232 -23.57 7.73 -8.45
N ALA A 233 -23.76 7.38 -9.71
CA ALA A 233 -24.73 8.02 -10.60
C ALA A 233 -26.18 7.82 -10.15
N ASP A 234 -26.47 6.68 -9.53
CA ASP A 234 -27.78 6.31 -9.00
C ASP A 234 -27.92 6.61 -7.49
N GLY A 235 -26.96 7.35 -6.92
CA GLY A 235 -26.97 7.75 -5.52
C GLY A 235 -27.90 8.92 -5.22
N GLU A 236 -27.62 9.67 -4.13
CA GLU A 236 -28.37 10.85 -3.74
C GLU A 236 -28.38 11.93 -4.82
N ALA A 237 -29.53 12.51 -5.10
CA ALA A 237 -29.67 13.62 -6.04
C ALA A 237 -29.09 14.91 -5.45
N LEU A 238 -27.83 15.19 -5.75
CA LEU A 238 -27.14 16.39 -5.33
C LEU A 238 -27.32 17.52 -6.34
N VAL A 239 -27.25 18.78 -5.88
CA VAL A 239 -27.23 19.97 -6.76
C VAL A 239 -26.03 19.93 -7.69
N THR A 240 -24.89 19.43 -7.21
CA THR A 240 -23.68 19.17 -7.99
C THR A 240 -23.00 17.94 -7.44
N ARG A 241 -22.66 16.99 -8.31
CA ARG A 241 -21.84 15.83 -7.92
C ARG A 241 -20.41 16.31 -7.64
N PRO A 242 -19.85 16.02 -6.45
CA PRO A 242 -18.49 16.44 -6.12
C PRO A 242 -17.43 15.63 -6.86
N GLN A 243 -16.25 16.22 -7.04
CA GLN A 243 -15.05 15.56 -7.54
C GLN A 243 -13.91 15.77 -6.54
N GLU A 244 -13.16 14.74 -6.26
CA GLU A 244 -11.99 14.79 -5.39
C GLU A 244 -10.73 14.57 -6.23
N LEU A 245 -10.17 15.69 -6.69
CA LEU A 245 -9.04 15.73 -7.63
C LEU A 245 -7.71 16.06 -6.98
N GLN A 246 -7.74 16.65 -5.78
CA GLN A 246 -6.54 17.09 -5.06
C GLN A 246 -6.14 16.04 -4.01
N ASP A 247 -4.84 15.82 -3.91
CA ASP A 247 -4.26 15.09 -2.79
C ASP A 247 -4.20 16.02 -1.57
N GLN A 248 -4.85 15.63 -0.48
CA GLN A 248 -4.92 16.38 0.78
C GLN A 248 -4.62 15.46 1.97
N SER A 249 -5.58 15.26 2.87
CA SER A 249 -5.47 14.32 4.00
C SER A 249 -5.42 12.87 3.53
N THR A 250 -6.07 12.59 2.40
CA THR A 250 -5.98 11.33 1.65
C THR A 250 -5.57 11.59 0.21
N PRO A 251 -5.06 10.59 -0.50
CA PRO A 251 -4.84 10.71 -1.94
C PRO A 251 -6.14 11.02 -2.68
N SER A 252 -6.05 11.70 -3.84
CA SER A 252 -7.19 11.89 -4.74
C SER A 252 -7.79 10.55 -5.14
N SER A 253 -9.08 10.33 -4.82
CA SER A 253 -9.78 9.09 -5.20
C SER A 253 -9.84 8.93 -6.72
N ALA A 254 -10.07 10.01 -7.47
CA ALA A 254 -10.04 10.00 -8.93
C ALA A 254 -8.64 9.67 -9.49
N GLY A 255 -7.58 10.17 -8.84
CA GLY A 255 -6.20 9.86 -9.23
C GLY A 255 -5.80 8.42 -8.96
N VAL A 256 -6.17 7.89 -7.79
CA VAL A 256 -5.93 6.48 -7.43
C VAL A 256 -6.71 5.55 -8.36
N ALA A 257 -7.99 5.85 -8.61
CA ALA A 257 -8.81 5.09 -9.56
C ALA A 257 -8.19 5.08 -10.96
N ALA A 258 -7.84 6.24 -11.50
CA ALA A 258 -7.23 6.34 -12.83
C ALA A 258 -5.90 5.56 -12.93
N SER A 259 -5.04 5.64 -11.89
CA SER A 259 -3.78 4.88 -11.85
C SER A 259 -4.01 3.37 -11.77
N LEU A 260 -5.01 2.93 -10.99
CA LEU A 260 -5.39 1.53 -10.87
C LEU A 260 -5.95 0.98 -12.18
N LEU A 261 -6.84 1.73 -12.84
CA LEU A 261 -7.42 1.34 -14.12
C LEU A 261 -6.36 1.13 -15.21
N VAL A 262 -5.29 1.95 -15.20
CA VAL A 262 -4.13 1.72 -16.11
C VAL A 262 -3.45 0.39 -15.81
N ASP A 263 -3.24 0.05 -14.53
CA ASP A 263 -2.57 -1.18 -14.12
C ASP A 263 -3.44 -2.43 -14.40
N LEU A 264 -4.74 -2.36 -14.14
CA LEU A 264 -5.68 -3.47 -14.35
C LEU A 264 -5.98 -3.76 -15.82
N ASP A 265 -5.80 -2.78 -16.73
CA ASP A 265 -5.98 -2.98 -18.17
C ASP A 265 -5.07 -4.09 -18.73
N ALA A 266 -3.90 -4.32 -18.13
CA ALA A 266 -3.00 -5.40 -18.49
C ALA A 266 -3.57 -6.80 -18.17
N PHE A 267 -4.49 -6.89 -17.22
CA PHE A 267 -5.15 -8.13 -16.77
C PHE A 267 -6.55 -8.31 -17.37
N ALA A 268 -7.27 -7.23 -17.61
CA ALA A 268 -8.63 -7.25 -18.13
C ALA A 268 -8.79 -6.25 -19.33
N PRO A 269 -8.09 -6.46 -20.45
CA PRO A 269 -8.05 -5.49 -21.55
C PRO A 269 -9.40 -5.26 -22.24
N ALA A 270 -10.34 -6.20 -22.11
CA ALA A 270 -11.68 -6.06 -22.68
C ALA A 270 -12.59 -5.10 -21.87
N ALA A 271 -12.22 -4.77 -20.63
CA ALA A 271 -12.99 -3.87 -19.77
C ALA A 271 -12.86 -2.38 -20.16
N GLY A 272 -11.88 -2.01 -21.00
CA GLY A 272 -11.69 -0.64 -21.46
C GLY A 272 -11.20 0.31 -20.37
N PHE A 273 -10.56 -0.20 -19.34
CA PHE A 273 -10.08 0.56 -18.18
C PHE A 273 -9.10 1.67 -18.57
N SER A 274 -8.20 1.40 -19.51
CA SER A 274 -7.21 2.37 -20.01
C SER A 274 -7.86 3.55 -20.72
N ASP A 275 -8.97 3.33 -21.43
CA ASP A 275 -9.71 4.40 -22.11
C ASP A 275 -10.36 5.36 -21.11
N VAL A 276 -10.97 4.82 -20.03
CA VAL A 276 -11.55 5.61 -18.95
C VAL A 276 -10.48 6.41 -18.21
N ALA A 277 -9.38 5.76 -17.82
CA ALA A 277 -8.25 6.43 -17.19
C ALA A 277 -7.70 7.55 -18.07
N GLY A 278 -7.58 7.29 -19.38
CA GLY A 278 -7.18 8.26 -20.39
C GLY A 278 -8.10 9.46 -20.46
N ALA A 279 -9.40 9.23 -20.48
CA ALA A 279 -10.40 10.31 -20.53
C ALA A 279 -10.31 11.22 -19.29
N VAL A 280 -10.16 10.63 -18.09
CA VAL A 280 -10.02 11.38 -16.83
C VAL A 280 -8.74 12.22 -16.82
N VAL A 281 -7.60 11.63 -17.16
CA VAL A 281 -6.31 12.33 -17.21
C VAL A 281 -6.34 13.49 -18.22
N ASP A 282 -6.87 13.26 -19.43
CA ASP A 282 -6.95 14.28 -20.48
C ASP A 282 -7.86 15.45 -20.06
N THR A 283 -8.98 15.16 -19.41
CA THR A 283 -9.93 16.17 -18.92
C THR A 283 -9.29 17.09 -17.86
N HIS A 284 -8.43 16.54 -17.02
CA HIS A 284 -7.78 17.29 -15.94
C HIS A 284 -6.33 17.71 -16.24
N ALA A 285 -5.86 17.55 -17.49
CA ALA A 285 -4.46 17.79 -17.87
C ALA A 285 -3.95 19.19 -17.51
N ASP A 286 -4.75 20.23 -17.66
CA ASP A 286 -4.34 21.60 -17.33
C ASP A 286 -4.22 21.82 -15.83
N ARG A 287 -5.05 21.17 -15.01
CA ARG A 287 -4.92 21.18 -13.54
C ARG A 287 -3.64 20.48 -13.10
N ILE A 288 -3.38 19.29 -13.65
CA ILE A 288 -2.18 18.50 -13.39
C ILE A 288 -0.92 19.31 -13.72
N ARG A 289 -0.85 19.92 -14.92
CA ARG A 289 0.30 20.74 -15.32
C ARG A 289 0.46 22.01 -14.49
N GLY A 290 -0.65 22.66 -14.13
CA GLY A 290 -0.63 23.91 -13.37
C GLY A 290 -0.19 23.73 -11.91
N ARG A 291 -0.54 22.59 -11.29
CA ARG A 291 -0.27 22.33 -9.86
C ARG A 291 0.00 20.84 -9.61
N PRO A 292 1.11 20.30 -10.13
CA PRO A 292 1.37 18.84 -10.07
C PRO A 292 1.49 18.28 -8.64
N LEU A 293 1.95 19.10 -7.67
CA LEU A 293 2.07 18.67 -6.27
C LEU A 293 0.72 18.62 -5.55
N GLU A 294 -0.29 19.36 -6.00
CA GLU A 294 -1.65 19.27 -5.46
C GLU A 294 -2.46 18.12 -6.10
N HIS A 295 -1.98 17.58 -7.22
CA HIS A 295 -2.63 16.53 -8.02
C HIS A 295 -1.68 15.36 -8.30
N THR A 296 -0.87 14.98 -7.32
CA THR A 296 0.20 13.97 -7.48
C THR A 296 -0.35 12.62 -7.94
N SER A 297 -1.47 12.16 -7.38
CA SER A 297 -2.10 10.88 -7.78
C SER A 297 -2.53 10.90 -9.24
N LEU A 298 -3.12 11.99 -9.73
CA LEU A 298 -3.46 12.16 -11.15
C LEU A 298 -2.21 12.29 -12.03
N ALA A 299 -1.16 12.96 -11.54
CA ALA A 299 0.10 13.09 -12.27
C ALA A 299 0.80 11.72 -12.43
N LEU A 300 0.73 10.86 -11.41
CA LEU A 300 1.23 9.48 -11.51
C LEU A 300 0.43 8.65 -12.51
N ALA A 301 -0.90 8.78 -12.55
CA ALA A 301 -1.74 8.14 -13.55
C ALA A 301 -1.39 8.61 -14.97
N ALA A 302 -1.19 9.94 -15.15
CA ALA A 302 -0.76 10.52 -16.42
C ALA A 302 0.62 10.01 -16.86
N HIS A 303 1.57 9.87 -15.92
CA HIS A 303 2.90 9.34 -16.18
C HIS A 303 2.84 7.88 -16.63
N LYS A 304 2.12 7.02 -15.91
CA LYS A 304 1.93 5.61 -16.27
C LYS A 304 1.31 5.46 -17.66
N ARG A 305 0.28 6.25 -17.95
CA ARG A 305 -0.37 6.22 -19.27
C ARG A 305 0.58 6.63 -20.40
N ALA A 306 1.43 7.63 -20.16
CA ALA A 306 2.34 8.15 -21.18
C ALA A 306 3.54 7.23 -21.46
N HIS A 307 4.06 6.57 -20.43
CA HIS A 307 5.32 5.81 -20.50
C HIS A 307 5.10 4.30 -20.35
N GLY A 308 3.91 3.86 -19.93
CA GLY A 308 3.65 2.50 -19.49
C GLY A 308 4.11 2.27 -18.05
N SER A 309 3.79 1.11 -17.52
CA SER A 309 4.33 0.61 -16.27
C SER A 309 5.39 -0.45 -16.56
N THR A 310 6.44 -0.52 -15.76
CA THR A 310 7.30 -1.69 -15.76
C THR A 310 6.51 -2.87 -15.20
N GLU A 311 6.36 -3.95 -15.97
CA GLU A 311 5.66 -5.16 -15.55
C GLU A 311 6.69 -6.19 -15.09
N VAL A 312 6.52 -6.71 -13.88
CA VAL A 312 7.35 -7.78 -13.32
C VAL A 312 6.47 -9.01 -13.17
N VAL A 313 6.55 -9.93 -14.11
CA VAL A 313 5.79 -11.18 -14.08
C VAL A 313 6.63 -12.24 -13.38
N VAL A 314 6.04 -12.89 -12.39
CA VAL A 314 6.69 -13.95 -11.61
C VAL A 314 5.86 -15.23 -11.75
N THR A 315 6.47 -16.30 -12.26
CA THR A 315 5.88 -17.63 -12.15
C THR A 315 6.11 -18.14 -10.73
N MET A 316 5.02 -18.49 -10.05
CA MET A 316 5.11 -19.07 -8.70
C MET A 316 5.64 -20.50 -8.78
N GLY A 317 6.16 -21.02 -7.67
CA GLY A 317 6.55 -22.44 -7.57
C GLY A 317 5.32 -23.37 -7.63
N ASP A 318 5.53 -24.64 -7.97
CA ASP A 318 4.47 -25.63 -8.09
C ASP A 318 3.88 -26.12 -6.73
N GLY A 319 4.31 -25.51 -5.62
CA GLY A 319 3.82 -25.83 -4.27
C GLY A 319 4.22 -27.23 -3.77
N THR A 320 5.15 -27.90 -4.45
CA THR A 320 5.58 -29.27 -4.07
C THR A 320 6.57 -29.28 -2.90
N ASP A 321 7.11 -28.15 -2.50
CA ASP A 321 7.84 -28.02 -1.25
C ASP A 321 6.86 -28.11 -0.07
N ALA A 322 6.83 -29.28 0.56
CA ALA A 322 5.91 -29.61 1.66
C ALA A 322 6.07 -28.72 2.92
N ASP A 323 7.07 -27.84 2.95
CA ASP A 323 7.29 -26.82 3.98
C ASP A 323 6.67 -25.45 3.62
N ALA A 324 6.18 -25.25 2.38
CA ALA A 324 5.55 -24.01 1.92
C ALA A 324 4.06 -23.88 2.36
N ALA A 325 3.54 -24.82 3.13
CA ALA A 325 2.10 -24.91 3.47
C ALA A 325 1.65 -23.88 4.54
N THR A 326 2.47 -22.90 4.91
CA THR A 326 2.15 -21.99 6.03
C THR A 326 2.50 -20.52 5.80
N THR A 327 2.90 -20.09 4.63
CA THR A 327 3.11 -18.66 4.38
C THR A 327 2.01 -18.10 3.49
N ALA A 328 1.35 -17.04 3.94
CA ALA A 328 0.31 -16.29 3.21
C ALA A 328 0.80 -15.70 1.88
N VAL A 329 2.12 -15.73 1.62
CA VAL A 329 2.75 -15.18 0.43
C VAL A 329 3.13 -16.32 -0.51
N GLY A 330 2.40 -16.46 -1.62
CA GLY A 330 2.65 -17.48 -2.66
C GLY A 330 3.90 -17.25 -3.51
N LEU A 331 4.61 -16.12 -3.32
CA LEU A 331 5.85 -15.83 -4.03
C LEU A 331 7.02 -16.66 -3.45
N PRO A 332 7.86 -17.27 -4.29
CA PRO A 332 9.05 -17.99 -3.83
C PRO A 332 10.00 -17.10 -3.02
N GLU A 333 10.61 -17.67 -1.96
CA GLU A 333 11.51 -16.93 -1.05
C GLU A 333 12.65 -16.23 -1.78
N SER A 334 13.27 -16.88 -2.78
CA SER A 334 14.33 -16.30 -3.60
C SER A 334 13.88 -15.05 -4.36
N ILE A 335 12.64 -15.06 -4.85
CA ILE A 335 12.05 -13.93 -5.57
C ILE A 335 11.69 -12.82 -4.59
N ARG A 336 11.11 -13.13 -3.42
CA ARG A 336 10.82 -12.15 -2.36
C ARG A 336 12.08 -11.44 -1.90
N ALA A 337 13.16 -12.18 -1.63
CA ALA A 337 14.45 -11.60 -1.27
C ALA A 337 15.00 -10.67 -2.36
N SER A 338 14.84 -11.04 -3.63
CA SER A 338 15.26 -10.18 -4.75
C SER A 338 14.39 -8.93 -4.86
N LEU A 339 13.07 -9.05 -4.70
CA LEU A 339 12.13 -7.91 -4.72
C LEU A 339 12.38 -6.94 -3.55
N SER A 340 12.66 -7.46 -2.35
CA SER A 340 12.92 -6.64 -1.15
C SER A 340 14.18 -5.78 -1.28
N SER A 341 15.17 -6.25 -2.04
CA SER A 341 16.43 -5.55 -2.30
C SER A 341 16.42 -4.65 -3.54
N THR A 342 15.32 -4.66 -4.31
CA THR A 342 15.21 -3.97 -5.59
C THR A 342 14.18 -2.85 -5.54
N SER A 343 14.58 -1.63 -5.93
CA SER A 343 13.64 -0.50 -6.02
C SER A 343 12.85 -0.57 -7.33
N LEU A 344 11.55 -0.74 -7.24
CA LEU A 344 10.63 -0.85 -8.37
C LEU A 344 9.47 0.17 -8.26
N PRO A 345 9.76 1.47 -8.30
CA PRO A 345 8.72 2.49 -8.14
C PRO A 345 7.71 2.42 -9.30
N GLY A 346 6.44 2.22 -8.96
CA GLY A 346 5.36 2.21 -9.94
C GLY A 346 5.27 0.96 -10.81
N ALA A 347 6.10 -0.06 -10.59
CA ALA A 347 5.99 -1.32 -11.29
C ALA A 347 4.71 -2.09 -10.92
N VAL A 348 4.20 -2.85 -11.87
CA VAL A 348 3.14 -3.82 -11.70
C VAL A 348 3.77 -5.18 -11.46
N LEU A 349 3.62 -5.71 -10.26
CA LEU A 349 4.02 -7.08 -9.94
C LEU A 349 2.85 -8.01 -10.25
N ALA A 350 3.08 -8.97 -11.13
CA ALA A 350 2.08 -9.87 -11.67
C ALA A 350 2.47 -11.34 -11.44
N PRO A 351 2.23 -11.90 -10.25
CA PRO A 351 2.33 -13.33 -10.04
C PRO A 351 1.46 -14.10 -11.02
N ARG A 352 1.89 -15.31 -11.37
CA ARG A 352 1.06 -16.27 -12.13
C ARG A 352 1.40 -17.70 -11.71
N PRO A 353 0.46 -18.67 -11.89
CA PRO A 353 0.77 -20.08 -11.65
C PRO A 353 1.84 -20.58 -12.62
N PRO A 354 2.64 -21.59 -12.20
CA PRO A 354 3.72 -22.14 -13.01
C PRO A 354 3.20 -22.93 -14.22
N THR A 355 2.02 -23.54 -14.09
CA THR A 355 1.44 -24.44 -15.11
C THR A 355 0.32 -23.76 -15.90
N GLU A 356 0.07 -24.23 -17.12
CA GLU A 356 -1.06 -23.75 -17.92
C GLU A 356 -2.41 -24.16 -17.30
N SER A 357 -2.52 -25.36 -16.70
CA SER A 357 -3.76 -25.77 -16.02
C SER A 357 -4.06 -24.91 -14.77
N GLY A 358 -3.04 -24.45 -14.05
CA GLY A 358 -3.21 -23.48 -12.97
C GLY A 358 -3.68 -22.13 -13.52
N LEU A 359 -3.14 -21.72 -14.68
CA LEU A 359 -3.58 -20.49 -15.33
C LEU A 359 -5.02 -20.60 -15.82
N ASP A 360 -5.44 -21.73 -16.39
CA ASP A 360 -6.83 -21.97 -16.81
C ASP A 360 -7.80 -21.78 -15.62
N SER A 361 -7.46 -22.29 -14.43
CA SER A 361 -8.26 -22.05 -13.21
C SER A 361 -8.35 -20.58 -12.82
N TRP A 362 -7.26 -19.82 -12.99
CA TRP A 362 -7.26 -18.38 -12.73
C TRP A 362 -8.12 -17.62 -13.75
N LEU A 363 -8.08 -18.02 -15.01
CA LEU A 363 -8.92 -17.45 -16.06
C LEU A 363 -10.40 -17.67 -15.78
N GLU A 364 -10.78 -18.88 -15.28
CA GLU A 364 -12.16 -19.15 -14.83
C GLU A 364 -12.57 -18.21 -13.70
N THR A 365 -11.72 -17.99 -12.70
CA THR A 365 -11.99 -17.07 -11.58
C THR A 365 -12.18 -15.63 -12.06
N LEU A 366 -11.39 -15.20 -13.05
CA LEU A 366 -11.44 -13.85 -13.63
C LEU A 366 -12.50 -13.70 -14.74
N GLY A 367 -13.20 -14.78 -15.11
CA GLY A 367 -14.16 -14.74 -16.22
C GLY A 367 -13.54 -14.50 -17.58
N LEU A 368 -12.27 -14.88 -17.78
CA LEU A 368 -11.52 -14.65 -19.02
C LEU A 368 -11.46 -15.92 -19.87
N ASP A 369 -11.69 -15.79 -21.19
CA ASP A 369 -11.59 -16.89 -22.15
C ASP A 369 -10.15 -17.21 -22.56
N GLU A 370 -9.22 -16.26 -22.45
CA GLU A 370 -7.81 -16.41 -22.81
C GLU A 370 -6.87 -15.62 -21.91
N ALA A 371 -5.63 -16.07 -21.82
CA ALA A 371 -4.60 -15.40 -21.00
C ALA A 371 -4.38 -13.95 -21.46
N PRO A 372 -4.45 -12.97 -20.55
CA PRO A 372 -4.19 -11.57 -20.86
C PRO A 372 -2.72 -11.37 -21.27
N PRO A 373 -2.42 -10.26 -21.99
CA PRO A 373 -1.08 -10.00 -22.51
C PRO A 373 0.04 -10.10 -21.48
N ILE A 374 -0.23 -9.68 -20.23
CA ILE A 374 0.74 -9.69 -19.15
C ILE A 374 1.20 -11.11 -18.76
N TRP A 375 0.38 -12.15 -18.92
CA TRP A 375 0.73 -13.54 -18.62
C TRP A 375 1.06 -14.40 -19.82
N ARG A 376 0.67 -13.97 -21.03
CA ARG A 376 0.77 -14.78 -22.25
C ARG A 376 2.23 -15.12 -22.57
N GLY A 377 2.51 -16.43 -22.64
CA GLY A 377 3.84 -16.96 -22.98
C GLY A 377 4.93 -16.82 -21.92
N ARG A 378 4.60 -16.35 -20.73
CA ARG A 378 5.52 -16.23 -19.60
C ARG A 378 5.38 -17.43 -18.69
N THR A 379 6.11 -18.49 -19.00
CA THR A 379 6.05 -19.78 -18.31
C THR A 379 7.30 -20.02 -17.48
N GLU A 380 7.18 -20.91 -16.50
CA GLU A 380 8.31 -21.44 -15.75
C GLU A 380 9.40 -22.00 -16.69
N ARG A 381 10.65 -21.85 -16.30
CA ARG A 381 11.81 -22.40 -17.01
C ARG A 381 12.64 -23.26 -16.07
N ASP A 382 13.13 -24.38 -16.60
CA ASP A 382 14.03 -25.30 -15.92
C ASP A 382 13.51 -25.91 -14.61
N GLY A 383 12.19 -25.83 -14.35
CA GLY A 383 11.55 -26.29 -13.11
C GLY A 383 11.77 -25.34 -11.93
N GLU A 384 12.13 -24.07 -12.21
CA GLU A 384 12.41 -23.06 -11.20
C GLU A 384 11.54 -21.81 -11.41
N PRO A 385 11.16 -21.09 -10.34
CA PRO A 385 10.45 -19.82 -10.43
C PRO A 385 11.15 -18.85 -11.39
N THR A 386 10.39 -18.29 -12.30
CA THR A 386 10.96 -17.48 -13.39
C THR A 386 10.37 -16.07 -13.39
N VAL A 387 11.25 -15.10 -13.60
CA VAL A 387 10.92 -13.68 -13.66
C VAL A 387 11.04 -13.19 -15.10
N TYR A 388 10.06 -12.39 -15.52
CA TYR A 388 10.06 -11.62 -16.75
C TYR A 388 9.82 -10.16 -16.42
N VAL A 389 10.72 -9.27 -16.82
CA VAL A 389 10.51 -7.83 -16.71
C VAL A 389 10.17 -7.30 -18.11
N CYS A 390 9.10 -6.53 -18.20
CA CYS A 390 8.66 -5.94 -19.46
C CYS A 390 8.50 -4.43 -19.33
N GLU A 391 8.98 -3.70 -20.32
CA GLU A 391 8.78 -2.25 -20.48
C GLU A 391 8.20 -1.97 -21.85
N GLY A 392 6.98 -1.49 -21.89
CA GLY A 392 6.25 -1.27 -23.11
C GLY A 392 6.05 -2.56 -23.93
N ARG A 393 6.78 -2.73 -25.07
CA ARG A 393 6.70 -3.92 -25.93
C ARG A 393 7.90 -4.84 -25.84
N ALA A 394 8.88 -4.51 -25.03
CA ALA A 394 10.09 -5.29 -24.84
C ALA A 394 10.04 -6.02 -23.50
N CYS A 395 10.40 -7.32 -23.51
CA CYS A 395 10.53 -8.09 -22.28
C CYS A 395 11.96 -8.64 -22.19
N SER A 396 12.48 -8.77 -20.95
CA SER A 396 13.75 -9.44 -20.68
C SER A 396 13.67 -10.91 -21.12
N PRO A 397 14.80 -11.56 -21.38
CA PRO A 397 14.87 -13.02 -21.33
C PRO A 397 14.38 -13.54 -19.99
N PRO A 398 13.88 -14.82 -19.91
CA PRO A 398 13.58 -15.47 -18.64
C PRO A 398 14.78 -15.41 -17.70
N SER A 399 14.56 -15.10 -16.44
CA SER A 399 15.57 -15.04 -15.39
C SER A 399 15.04 -15.66 -14.09
N HIS A 400 15.92 -16.12 -13.21
CA HIS A 400 15.57 -16.56 -11.86
C HIS A 400 15.80 -15.49 -10.79
N SER A 401 16.15 -14.26 -11.23
CA SER A 401 16.41 -13.10 -10.39
C SER A 401 15.78 -11.85 -10.98
N VAL A 402 15.12 -11.05 -10.14
CA VAL A 402 14.55 -9.75 -10.54
C VAL A 402 15.67 -8.78 -10.97
N ALA A 403 16.79 -8.76 -10.23
CA ALA A 403 17.92 -7.90 -10.53
C ALA A 403 18.54 -8.19 -11.90
N ASP A 404 18.72 -9.49 -12.23
CA ASP A 404 19.27 -9.89 -13.54
C ASP A 404 18.31 -9.56 -14.68
N ALA A 405 17.00 -9.77 -14.48
CA ALA A 405 15.97 -9.40 -15.46
C ALA A 405 15.94 -7.88 -15.74
N LEU A 406 16.12 -7.07 -14.70
CA LEU A 406 16.18 -5.60 -14.82
C LEU A 406 17.46 -5.11 -15.49
N SER A 407 18.60 -5.77 -15.24
CA SER A 407 19.88 -5.39 -15.84
C SER A 407 19.84 -5.40 -17.35
N TRP A 408 18.96 -6.23 -17.93
CA TRP A 408 18.76 -6.30 -19.38
C TRP A 408 18.31 -4.96 -20.01
N PHE A 409 17.57 -4.12 -19.25
CA PHE A 409 17.16 -2.78 -19.69
C PHE A 409 18.21 -1.71 -19.37
N GLY A 410 19.06 -1.92 -18.35
CA GLY A 410 20.14 -0.99 -17.97
C GLY A 410 21.37 -1.01 -18.89
N ASP A 411 21.63 -2.15 -19.51
CA ASP A 411 22.77 -2.33 -20.44
C ASP A 411 22.45 -1.89 -21.87
N GLY A 412 21.24 -1.34 -22.13
CA GLY A 412 20.68 -1.04 -23.47
C GLY A 412 21.18 0.21 -24.17
N ASP A 413 22.24 0.89 -23.71
CA ASP A 413 22.88 2.00 -24.46
C ASP A 413 23.91 1.53 -25.52
N GLY A 414 23.84 0.27 -25.94
CA GLY A 414 24.87 -0.24 -26.85
C GLY A 414 24.58 -1.45 -27.71
N ASN A 415 23.40 -1.63 -28.32
CA ASN A 415 23.28 -2.50 -29.48
C ASN A 415 22.01 -2.24 -30.32
N ALA A 416 21.94 -1.10 -30.98
CA ALA A 416 21.19 -1.02 -32.20
C ALA A 416 21.92 -1.92 -33.22
N VAL A 417 21.30 -3.06 -33.54
CA VAL A 417 21.81 -3.96 -34.60
C VAL A 417 21.76 -3.21 -35.92
N ASP A 418 22.88 -2.66 -36.33
CA ASP A 418 23.20 -2.34 -37.73
C ASP A 418 23.21 -3.65 -38.51
N GLY A 419 22.09 -3.99 -39.07
CA GLY A 419 21.88 -5.19 -39.89
C GLY A 419 21.05 -4.92 -41.10
N ALA A 420 21.51 -4.09 -41.99
CA ALA A 420 21.07 -4.10 -43.42
C ALA A 420 22.10 -3.39 -44.30
N GLY A 421 23.26 -3.97 -44.44
CA GLY A 421 24.12 -3.81 -45.62
C GLY A 421 23.96 -5.07 -46.45
N GLY A 422 23.18 -5.02 -47.51
CA GLY A 422 23.02 -6.09 -48.48
C GLY A 422 23.06 -5.51 -49.87
N ASP A 423 24.17 -5.70 -50.50
CA ASP A 423 24.41 -5.51 -51.90
C ASP A 423 23.33 -6.14 -52.82
N GLY A 424 23.07 -5.48 -53.95
CA GLY A 424 22.38 -6.06 -55.10
C GLY A 424 21.61 -5.04 -55.90
#